data_22eb0fa4b8714e02ecb23b26fcb158b9
#
_entry.id   22eb0fa4b8714e02ecb23b26fcb158b9
#
_cell.length_a   1.000
_cell.length_b   1.000
_cell.length_c   1.000
_cell.angle_alpha   90.00
_cell.angle_beta   90.00
_cell.angle_gamma   90.00
#
_symmetry.space_group_name_H-M   'P 1'
#
loop_
_entity.id
_entity.type
_entity.pdbx_description
1 polymer ?
#
loop_
_entity_poly.entity_id
_entity_poly.type
_entity_poly.pdbx_seq_one_letter_code
_entity_poly.pdbx_strand_id
1 'polypeptide(L)'
;MSEVVFRALTPADLEVVADLTHRADPFGWTLRNFSDAHASGNTLTVLAVDGRTAGIAAVMHVIDESELLEIAVEPAMQGKGYGKALLKEVMSLARRNGAARMFLEVRESNARARKMYTSFGFEETGRRKNYYPTGNGREDAILMTAQFSESVSHD
;
A
#
# COMPACT_ATOMS: atom_id res chain seq x y z
N MET A 1 -10.56 12.69 -20.39
CA MET A 1 -10.26 12.67 -18.97
C MET A 1 -10.66 11.34 -18.36
N SER A 2 -9.76 10.74 -17.59
CA SER A 2 -10.06 9.43 -17.00
C SER A 2 -10.88 9.57 -15.72
N GLU A 3 -11.83 8.68 -15.56
CA GLU A 3 -12.59 8.60 -14.31
C GLU A 3 -11.87 7.68 -13.34
N VAL A 4 -11.51 8.21 -12.16
CA VAL A 4 -10.80 7.47 -11.13
C VAL A 4 -11.74 7.23 -9.95
N VAL A 5 -11.86 5.96 -9.55
CA VAL A 5 -12.75 5.55 -8.46
C VAL A 5 -11.96 4.69 -7.49
N PHE A 6 -12.15 4.93 -6.19
CA PHE A 6 -11.62 4.07 -5.13
C PHE A 6 -12.81 3.34 -4.52
N ARG A 7 -12.66 2.05 -4.32
CA ARG A 7 -13.75 1.25 -3.74
C ARG A 7 -13.19 0.08 -2.96
N ALA A 8 -14.03 -0.48 -2.09
CA ALA A 8 -13.63 -1.67 -1.33
C ALA A 8 -13.52 -2.87 -2.27
N LEU A 9 -12.55 -3.74 -2.01
CA LEU A 9 -12.37 -4.97 -2.75
C LEU A 9 -13.52 -5.93 -2.47
N THR A 10 -13.98 -6.61 -3.52
CA THR A 10 -14.93 -7.71 -3.39
C THR A 10 -14.23 -9.01 -3.78
N PRO A 11 -14.78 -10.18 -3.37
CA PRO A 11 -14.14 -11.45 -3.73
C PRO A 11 -13.87 -11.63 -5.23
N ALA A 12 -14.70 -11.02 -6.08
CA ALA A 12 -14.50 -11.10 -7.52
C ALA A 12 -13.24 -10.39 -7.99
N ASP A 13 -12.67 -9.50 -7.17
CA ASP A 13 -11.47 -8.76 -7.53
C ASP A 13 -10.18 -9.49 -7.21
N LEU A 14 -10.25 -10.55 -6.39
CA LEU A 14 -9.02 -11.15 -5.82
C LEU A 14 -8.03 -11.59 -6.88
N GLU A 15 -8.50 -12.31 -7.92
CA GLU A 15 -7.58 -12.80 -8.95
C GLU A 15 -6.98 -11.67 -9.77
N VAL A 16 -7.77 -10.65 -10.07
CA VAL A 16 -7.30 -9.52 -10.84
C VAL A 16 -6.22 -8.74 -10.10
N VAL A 17 -6.44 -8.46 -8.80
CA VAL A 17 -5.45 -7.71 -8.03
C VAL A 17 -4.20 -8.55 -7.79
N ALA A 18 -4.33 -9.86 -7.59
CA ALA A 18 -3.17 -10.73 -7.44
C ALA A 18 -2.33 -10.75 -8.71
N ASP A 19 -2.99 -10.81 -9.86
CA ASP A 19 -2.29 -10.84 -11.13
C ASP A 19 -1.54 -9.53 -11.40
N LEU A 20 -2.20 -8.39 -11.21
CA LEU A 20 -1.50 -7.12 -11.45
C LEU A 20 -0.36 -6.90 -10.47
N THR A 21 -0.53 -7.36 -9.22
CA THR A 21 0.53 -7.23 -8.23
C THR A 21 1.74 -8.07 -8.62
N HIS A 22 1.52 -9.31 -9.05
CA HIS A 22 2.60 -10.18 -9.48
C HIS A 22 3.37 -9.57 -10.67
N ARG A 23 2.66 -8.97 -11.61
CA ARG A 23 3.31 -8.35 -12.77
C ARG A 23 4.07 -7.08 -12.37
N ALA A 24 3.60 -6.38 -11.35
CA ALA A 24 4.28 -5.18 -10.85
C ALA A 24 5.50 -5.53 -10.00
N ASP A 25 5.40 -6.62 -9.22
CA ASP A 25 6.46 -7.03 -8.30
C ASP A 25 6.37 -8.55 -8.08
N PRO A 26 7.28 -9.33 -8.67
CA PRO A 26 7.24 -10.79 -8.51
C PRO A 26 7.35 -11.25 -7.06
N PHE A 27 7.87 -10.41 -6.16
CA PHE A 27 7.96 -10.72 -4.74
C PHE A 27 6.78 -10.12 -3.95
N GLY A 28 5.81 -9.53 -4.64
CA GLY A 28 4.64 -8.95 -3.99
C GLY A 28 3.65 -10.01 -3.52
N TRP A 29 2.53 -9.53 -3.02
CA TRP A 29 1.50 -10.40 -2.48
C TRP A 29 0.93 -11.35 -3.53
N THR A 30 0.62 -12.56 -3.08
CA THR A 30 -0.02 -13.60 -3.88
C THR A 30 -1.53 -13.53 -3.71
N LEU A 31 -2.24 -14.33 -4.53
CA LEU A 31 -3.68 -14.49 -4.36
C LEU A 31 -4.03 -14.89 -2.92
N ARG A 32 -3.26 -15.82 -2.35
CA ARG A 32 -3.51 -16.29 -0.99
C ARG A 32 -3.34 -15.15 0.02
N ASN A 33 -2.31 -14.32 -0.14
CA ASN A 33 -2.10 -13.19 0.76
C ASN A 33 -3.31 -12.25 0.74
N PHE A 34 -3.80 -11.92 -0.46
CA PHE A 34 -4.97 -11.05 -0.58
C PHE A 34 -6.21 -11.70 0.00
N SER A 35 -6.41 -13.00 -0.26
CA SER A 35 -7.56 -13.71 0.26
C SER A 35 -7.55 -13.76 1.77
N ASP A 36 -6.38 -14.06 2.37
CA ASP A 36 -6.25 -14.12 3.83
C ASP A 36 -6.49 -12.74 4.46
N ALA A 37 -5.97 -11.69 3.85
CA ALA A 37 -6.16 -10.33 4.35
C ALA A 37 -7.63 -9.93 4.30
N HIS A 38 -8.30 -10.28 3.21
CA HIS A 38 -9.73 -10.00 3.08
C HIS A 38 -10.53 -10.73 4.15
N ALA A 39 -10.22 -12.01 4.36
CA ALA A 39 -10.92 -12.82 5.35
C ALA A 39 -10.65 -12.31 6.77
N SER A 40 -9.48 -11.71 7.02
CA SER A 40 -9.12 -11.17 8.32
C SER A 40 -9.73 -9.79 8.60
N GLY A 41 -10.47 -9.24 7.66
CA GLY A 41 -11.11 -7.94 7.85
C GLY A 41 -10.23 -6.74 7.62
N ASN A 42 -9.08 -6.93 6.98
CA ASN A 42 -8.24 -5.78 6.61
C ASN A 42 -8.94 -4.93 5.55
N THR A 43 -8.55 -3.67 5.48
CA THR A 43 -9.11 -2.75 4.49
C THR A 43 -8.35 -2.89 3.17
N LEU A 44 -9.03 -3.40 2.15
CA LEU A 44 -8.44 -3.53 0.81
C LEU A 44 -9.18 -2.58 -0.12
N THR A 45 -8.43 -1.64 -0.71
CA THR A 45 -8.99 -0.60 -1.55
C THR A 45 -8.53 -0.81 -2.99
N VAL A 46 -9.50 -0.91 -3.89
CA VAL A 46 -9.25 -1.04 -5.33
C VAL A 46 -9.26 0.35 -5.95
N LEU A 47 -8.26 0.61 -6.78
CA LEU A 47 -8.25 1.78 -7.65
C LEU A 47 -8.74 1.34 -9.03
N ALA A 48 -9.83 1.94 -9.49
CA ALA A 48 -10.36 1.67 -10.82
C ALA A 48 -10.22 2.93 -11.67
N VAL A 49 -9.78 2.74 -12.91
CA VAL A 49 -9.65 3.83 -13.88
C VAL A 49 -10.52 3.47 -15.07
N ASP A 50 -11.51 4.30 -15.34
CA ASP A 50 -12.46 4.09 -16.42
C ASP A 50 -13.11 2.68 -16.34
N GLY A 51 -13.43 2.27 -15.11
CA GLY A 51 -14.08 0.98 -14.86
C GLY A 51 -13.16 -0.23 -14.82
N ARG A 52 -11.85 -0.03 -15.01
CA ARG A 52 -10.88 -1.13 -15.00
C ARG A 52 -10.04 -1.09 -13.74
N THR A 53 -9.80 -2.26 -13.15
CA THR A 53 -8.94 -2.36 -11.98
C THR A 53 -7.52 -1.99 -12.37
N ALA A 54 -6.97 -0.97 -11.70
CA ALA A 54 -5.64 -0.45 -12.02
C ALA A 54 -4.71 -0.48 -10.81
N GLY A 55 -5.22 -0.72 -9.62
CA GLY A 55 -4.37 -0.77 -8.43
C GLY A 55 -5.09 -1.34 -7.23
N ILE A 56 -4.29 -1.62 -6.21
CA ILE A 56 -4.77 -2.24 -4.98
C ILE A 56 -3.89 -1.79 -3.82
N ALA A 57 -4.50 -1.52 -2.69
CA ALA A 57 -3.76 -1.28 -1.44
C ALA A 57 -4.44 -2.04 -0.32
N ALA A 58 -3.63 -2.64 0.54
CA ALA A 58 -4.12 -3.39 1.70
C ALA A 58 -3.57 -2.73 2.96
N VAL A 59 -4.46 -2.43 3.91
CA VAL A 59 -4.12 -1.76 5.16
C VAL A 59 -4.71 -2.52 6.32
N MET A 60 -3.92 -2.73 7.35
CA MET A 60 -4.36 -3.33 8.61
C MET A 60 -4.49 -2.21 9.64
N HIS A 61 -5.57 -2.28 10.44
CA HIS A 61 -5.82 -1.31 11.51
C HIS A 61 -5.78 -2.02 12.85
N VAL A 62 -4.99 -1.50 13.79
CA VAL A 62 -4.93 -2.03 15.15
C VAL A 62 -4.96 -0.85 16.11
N ILE A 63 -6.09 -0.68 16.80
CA ILE A 63 -6.32 0.42 17.75
C ILE A 63 -6.14 1.77 17.05
N ASP A 64 -5.10 2.54 17.39
CA ASP A 64 -4.86 3.85 16.79
C ASP A 64 -3.70 3.81 15.79
N GLU A 65 -3.35 2.62 15.29
CA GLU A 65 -2.27 2.45 14.33
C GLU A 65 -2.78 1.77 13.07
N SER A 66 -2.12 2.05 11.96
CA SER A 66 -2.39 1.38 10.71
C SER A 66 -1.08 0.95 10.08
N GLU A 67 -1.14 -0.10 9.28
CA GLU A 67 0.03 -0.57 8.55
C GLU A 67 -0.36 -0.78 7.10
N LEU A 68 0.41 -0.17 6.19
CA LEU A 68 0.27 -0.43 4.76
C LEU A 68 0.97 -1.74 4.47
N LEU A 69 0.20 -2.77 4.16
CA LEU A 69 0.74 -4.12 3.96
C LEU A 69 1.17 -4.35 2.53
N GLU A 70 0.46 -3.79 1.56
CA GLU A 70 0.79 -3.94 0.15
C GLU A 70 0.16 -2.80 -0.63
N ILE A 71 0.87 -2.33 -1.68
CA ILE A 71 0.32 -1.38 -2.63
C ILE A 71 0.93 -1.69 -3.99
N ALA A 72 0.08 -1.77 -5.02
CA ALA A 72 0.54 -2.10 -6.36
C ALA A 72 -0.33 -1.40 -7.39
N VAL A 73 0.30 -1.00 -8.49
CA VAL A 73 -0.38 -0.37 -9.62
C VAL A 73 -0.06 -1.19 -10.86
N GLU A 74 -1.09 -1.41 -11.70
CA GLU A 74 -0.95 -2.10 -12.98
C GLU A 74 0.26 -1.54 -13.73
N PRO A 75 1.20 -2.39 -14.18
CA PRO A 75 2.42 -1.88 -14.82
C PRO A 75 2.16 -0.92 -15.98
N ALA A 76 1.15 -1.19 -16.80
CA ALA A 76 0.82 -0.33 -17.94
C ALA A 76 0.32 1.05 -17.51
N MET A 77 -0.05 1.21 -16.25
CA MET A 77 -0.60 2.46 -15.72
C MET A 77 0.37 3.21 -14.82
N GLN A 78 1.57 2.68 -14.64
CA GLN A 78 2.56 3.32 -13.79
C GLN A 78 3.10 4.59 -14.44
N GLY A 79 3.64 5.50 -13.60
CA GLY A 79 4.18 6.75 -14.09
C GLY A 79 3.13 7.82 -14.36
N LYS A 80 1.88 7.59 -13.98
CA LYS A 80 0.76 8.53 -14.20
C LYS A 80 0.21 9.10 -12.91
N GLY A 81 0.85 8.83 -11.78
CA GLY A 81 0.42 9.36 -10.49
C GLY A 81 -0.62 8.53 -9.75
N TYR A 82 -0.98 7.36 -10.26
CA TYR A 82 -2.00 6.54 -9.62
C TYR A 82 -1.54 5.93 -8.30
N GLY A 83 -0.25 5.57 -8.20
CA GLY A 83 0.29 5.08 -6.94
C GLY A 83 0.20 6.11 -5.83
N LYS A 84 0.52 7.37 -6.17
CA LYS A 84 0.40 8.47 -5.21
C LYS A 84 -1.05 8.72 -4.83
N ALA A 85 -1.95 8.66 -5.81
CA ALA A 85 -3.38 8.86 -5.54
C ALA A 85 -3.91 7.78 -4.63
N LEU A 86 -3.51 6.52 -4.86
CA LEU A 86 -3.95 5.40 -4.04
C LEU A 86 -3.39 5.51 -2.62
N LEU A 87 -2.11 5.86 -2.49
CA LEU A 87 -1.50 6.05 -1.18
C LEU A 87 -2.21 7.16 -0.41
N LYS A 88 -2.49 8.28 -1.08
CA LYS A 88 -3.20 9.39 -0.45
C LYS A 88 -4.58 8.96 0.04
N GLU A 89 -5.28 8.17 -0.77
CA GLU A 89 -6.62 7.71 -0.42
C GLU A 89 -6.58 6.82 0.83
N VAL A 90 -5.66 5.84 0.88
CA VAL A 90 -5.65 4.93 2.02
C VAL A 90 -5.12 5.59 3.29
N MET A 91 -4.24 6.58 3.16
CA MET A 91 -3.80 7.36 4.32
C MET A 91 -4.97 8.19 4.87
N SER A 92 -5.75 8.80 3.98
CA SER A 92 -6.93 9.56 4.38
C SER A 92 -7.96 8.66 5.06
N LEU A 93 -8.18 7.47 4.50
CA LEU A 93 -9.10 6.50 5.07
C LEU A 93 -8.65 6.05 6.46
N ALA A 94 -7.35 5.80 6.64
CA ALA A 94 -6.81 5.40 7.92
C ALA A 94 -7.02 6.49 8.97
N ARG A 95 -6.79 7.76 8.58
CA ARG A 95 -7.01 8.88 9.50
C ARG A 95 -8.48 8.99 9.91
N ARG A 96 -9.38 8.83 8.95
CA ARG A 96 -10.81 8.88 9.25
C ARG A 96 -11.25 7.74 10.18
N ASN A 97 -10.50 6.63 10.15
CA ASN A 97 -10.77 5.50 11.02
C ASN A 97 -10.05 5.58 12.37
N GLY A 98 -9.42 6.72 12.67
CA GLY A 98 -8.84 6.97 13.98
C GLY A 98 -7.36 6.65 14.11
N ALA A 99 -6.68 6.32 13.01
CA ALA A 99 -5.24 6.04 13.09
C ALA A 99 -4.45 7.31 13.37
N ALA A 100 -3.52 7.22 14.30
CA ALA A 100 -2.61 8.32 14.62
C ALA A 100 -1.36 8.27 13.74
N ARG A 101 -1.05 7.11 13.17
CA ARG A 101 0.13 6.93 12.33
C ARG A 101 -0.04 5.73 11.42
N MET A 102 0.82 5.67 10.39
CA MET A 102 0.86 4.53 9.48
C MET A 102 2.28 4.04 9.34
N PHE A 103 2.44 2.72 9.40
CA PHE A 103 3.73 2.04 9.24
C PHE A 103 3.75 1.31 7.91
N LEU A 104 4.95 1.08 7.40
CA LEU A 104 5.15 0.20 6.26
C LEU A 104 6.57 -0.37 6.27
N GLU A 105 6.77 -1.45 5.50
CA GLU A 105 8.09 -1.98 5.21
C GLU A 105 8.30 -1.94 3.70
N VAL A 106 9.51 -1.59 3.30
CA VAL A 106 9.85 -1.51 1.88
C VAL A 106 11.26 -2.04 1.68
N ARG A 107 11.51 -2.69 0.53
CA ARG A 107 12.85 -3.16 0.19
C ARG A 107 13.80 -1.98 0.08
N GLU A 108 14.99 -2.16 0.59
CA GLU A 108 16.00 -1.11 0.53
C GLU A 108 16.27 -0.69 -0.92
N SER A 109 16.26 -1.63 -1.84
CA SER A 109 16.54 -1.35 -3.25
C SER A 109 15.40 -0.62 -3.96
N ASN A 110 14.21 -0.56 -3.37
CA ASN A 110 13.07 0.07 -4.02
C ASN A 110 13.09 1.58 -3.79
N ALA A 111 14.06 2.25 -4.43
CA ALA A 111 14.30 3.68 -4.24
C ALA A 111 13.09 4.50 -4.68
N ARG A 112 12.39 4.06 -5.72
CA ARG A 112 11.24 4.78 -6.25
C ARG A 112 10.10 4.82 -5.22
N ALA A 113 9.80 3.68 -4.62
CA ALA A 113 8.75 3.62 -3.60
C ALA A 113 9.15 4.40 -2.36
N ARG A 114 10.42 4.25 -1.93
CA ARG A 114 10.90 4.98 -0.75
C ARG A 114 10.77 6.48 -0.95
N LYS A 115 11.09 6.97 -2.14
CA LYS A 115 10.98 8.38 -2.45
C LYS A 115 9.52 8.83 -2.40
N MET A 116 8.62 8.03 -2.94
CA MET A 116 7.20 8.33 -2.89
C MET A 116 6.71 8.41 -1.43
N TYR A 117 7.09 7.42 -0.61
CA TYR A 117 6.67 7.43 0.79
C TYR A 117 7.21 8.63 1.52
N THR A 118 8.47 8.98 1.29
CA THR A 118 9.08 10.16 1.91
C THR A 118 8.32 11.42 1.54
N SER A 119 7.87 11.53 0.29
CA SER A 119 7.12 12.71 -0.14
C SER A 119 5.75 12.82 0.54
N PHE A 120 5.27 11.73 1.15
CA PHE A 120 4.00 11.71 1.88
C PHE A 120 4.21 11.78 3.39
N GLY A 121 5.43 12.07 3.85
CA GLY A 121 5.71 12.27 5.26
C GLY A 121 6.21 11.03 5.99
N PHE A 122 6.47 9.94 5.29
CA PHE A 122 7.07 8.77 5.92
C PHE A 122 8.55 9.01 6.16
N GLU A 123 9.04 8.58 7.33
CA GLU A 123 10.44 8.66 7.70
C GLU A 123 10.93 7.27 8.06
N GLU A 124 12.21 7.00 7.79
CA GLU A 124 12.79 5.73 8.16
C GLU A 124 12.88 5.65 9.68
N THR A 125 12.32 4.58 10.26
CA THR A 125 12.30 4.38 11.71
C THR A 125 12.98 3.09 12.13
N GLY A 126 13.42 2.26 11.18
CA GLY A 126 14.13 1.03 11.54
C GLY A 126 14.50 0.23 10.33
N ARG A 127 15.15 -0.91 10.57
CA ARG A 127 15.59 -1.84 9.55
C ARG A 127 15.47 -3.25 10.05
N ARG A 128 15.08 -4.17 9.14
CA ARG A 128 15.23 -5.61 9.36
C ARG A 128 16.32 -6.08 8.42
N LYS A 129 17.45 -6.51 8.99
CA LYS A 129 18.59 -6.89 8.17
C LYS A 129 18.33 -8.21 7.46
N ASN A 130 18.73 -8.27 6.17
CA ASN A 130 18.64 -9.48 5.35
C ASN A 130 17.26 -10.10 5.37
N TYR A 131 16.22 -9.27 5.23
CA TYR A 131 14.83 -9.71 5.41
C TYR A 131 14.21 -10.20 4.12
N TYR A 132 14.41 -9.49 3.01
CA TYR A 132 13.80 -9.85 1.74
C TYR A 132 14.74 -10.66 0.87
N PRO A 133 14.26 -11.72 0.20
CA PRO A 133 15.08 -12.46 -0.74
C PRO A 133 15.36 -11.63 -1.99
N THR A 134 16.54 -11.83 -2.56
CA THR A 134 16.94 -11.26 -3.85
C THR A 134 17.34 -12.42 -4.75
N GLY A 135 17.78 -12.10 -6.00
CA GLY A 135 18.17 -13.14 -6.93
C GLY A 135 19.33 -14.00 -6.45
N ASN A 136 20.24 -13.44 -5.66
CA ASN A 136 21.44 -14.15 -5.24
C ASN A 136 21.79 -13.87 -3.78
N GLY A 137 20.82 -13.47 -2.96
CA GLY A 137 21.06 -13.17 -1.57
C GLY A 137 19.83 -12.60 -0.92
N ARG A 138 20.06 -11.65 -0.01
CA ARG A 138 18.97 -11.01 0.71
C ARG A 138 19.28 -9.52 0.86
N GLU A 139 18.25 -8.71 1.05
CA GLU A 139 18.42 -7.29 1.30
C GLU A 139 17.58 -6.88 2.50
N ASP A 140 17.89 -5.71 3.04
CA ASP A 140 17.20 -5.19 4.22
C ASP A 140 15.79 -4.75 3.89
N ALA A 141 14.91 -4.82 4.89
CA ALA A 141 13.64 -4.13 4.89
C ALA A 141 13.83 -2.80 5.60
N ILE A 142 13.37 -1.74 4.98
CA ILE A 142 13.35 -0.42 5.59
C ILE A 142 11.99 -0.21 6.22
N LEU A 143 11.96 0.10 7.50
CA LEU A 143 10.72 0.40 8.21
C LEU A 143 10.48 1.90 8.17
N MET A 144 9.30 2.31 7.74
CA MET A 144 8.97 3.73 7.63
C MET A 144 7.67 4.02 8.36
N THR A 145 7.55 5.22 8.89
CA THR A 145 6.39 5.65 9.67
C THR A 145 6.01 7.06 9.28
N ALA A 146 4.72 7.28 9.07
CA ALA A 146 4.16 8.61 8.89
C ALA A 146 3.28 8.92 10.09
N GLN A 147 3.53 10.04 10.75
CA GLN A 147 2.67 10.52 11.82
C GLN A 147 1.57 11.36 11.18
N PHE A 148 0.33 11.10 11.53
CA PHE A 148 -0.77 11.94 11.07
C PHE A 148 -0.85 13.15 11.98
N SER A 149 -0.90 14.34 11.37
CA SER A 149 -0.99 15.54 12.17
C SER A 149 -2.34 15.55 12.90
N GLU A 150 -2.33 16.01 14.13
CA GLU A 150 -3.54 16.26 14.86
C GLU A 150 -4.20 17.44 14.22
N SER A 151 -5.33 17.31 13.83
CA SER A 151 -5.94 18.50 13.36
C SER A 151 -6.36 19.24 14.56
N VAL A 152 -6.18 19.60 14.67
CA VAL A 152 -6.55 20.11 15.50
C VAL A 152 -7.48 20.12 16.16
N SER A 153 -7.65 19.76 16.14
CA SER A 153 -8.48 19.66 16.54
C SER A 153 -8.84 19.75 17.52
N HIS A 154 -8.60 19.64 17.73
CA HIS A 154 -9.02 19.61 18.68
C HIS A 154 -9.22 20.70 19.20
N ASP A 155 -9.45 21.22 18.85
CA ASP A 155 -9.74 22.14 19.44
C ASP A 155 -10.68 22.49 19.46
#